data_1eb0159a0f2645c821deb144f23bbdc1
#
_entry.id   1eb0159a0f2645c821deb144f23bbdc1
#
_cell.length_a   1.000
_cell.length_b   1.000
_cell.length_c   1.000
_cell.angle_alpha   90.00
_cell.angle_beta   90.00
_cell.angle_gamma   90.00
#
_symmetry.space_group_name_H-M   'P 1'
#
loop_
_entity.id
_entity.type
_entity.pdbx_description
1 polymer ?
#
loop_
_entity_poly.entity_id
_entity_poly.type
_entity_poly.pdbx_seq_one_letter_code
_entity_poly.pdbx_strand_id
1 'polypeptide(L)'
;MPKPRKKENKGLPARWQIDHGAYYYHVPPGLEAAWDGKKKFKLGKNLPEAYRVWSDRISATEAASTVAQLLDRYALEVIPTKKPTTRAGNVLALKKLRSVFGALPLSAITPRHVYMFVDQRRKKKTDETGKVTGGLTVAHREVEVLSHAYTKAVEWGYINNHPFKNEVRLEGEKARTRYVEDWEIIECLALESKHKKGSVHAIHAYVRLKLMTGMARSDLLRLTVANLKDDGIHIQRHKTAGSTGKRTIYEWTPELNAAVEAAKQARPVLSPFLFCNRKGEGYIDEETGNCHGWDSMWGRFMDRVLKETEVKERFTEHDLRAKCASDAETLEHARALLSHADARTTEAIYRRKPERVKPLK
;
A
#
# COMPACT_ATOMS: atom_id res chain seq x y z
N MET A 1 -34.85 10.46 24.98
CA MET A 1 -33.99 9.37 25.46
C MET A 1 -34.69 8.04 25.20
N PRO A 2 -34.00 7.03 24.67
CA PRO A 2 -34.61 5.70 24.48
C PRO A 2 -34.97 5.11 25.86
N LYS A 3 -36.15 4.49 25.95
CA LYS A 3 -36.61 3.85 27.20
C LYS A 3 -35.63 2.73 27.60
N PRO A 4 -35.31 2.59 28.91
CA PRO A 4 -34.43 1.52 29.36
C PRO A 4 -35.02 0.15 29.04
N ARG A 5 -34.15 -0.81 28.60
CA ARG A 5 -34.57 -2.16 28.30
C ARG A 5 -35.09 -2.88 29.56
N LYS A 6 -36.18 -3.62 29.41
CA LYS A 6 -36.69 -4.50 30.48
C LYS A 6 -35.59 -5.46 30.94
N LYS A 7 -35.61 -5.81 32.23
CA LYS A 7 -34.59 -6.69 32.87
C LYS A 7 -34.44 -8.03 32.12
N GLU A 8 -35.53 -8.58 31.62
CA GLU A 8 -35.62 -9.84 30.83
C GLU A 8 -34.91 -9.77 29.47
N ASN A 9 -34.70 -8.59 28.92
CA ASN A 9 -34.08 -8.38 27.62
C ASN A 9 -32.59 -7.95 27.73
N LYS A 10 -32.04 -7.97 28.96
CA LYS A 10 -30.66 -7.62 29.22
C LYS A 10 -29.76 -8.74 28.69
N GLY A 11 -28.80 -8.41 27.81
CA GLY A 11 -27.89 -9.40 27.18
C GLY A 11 -28.38 -9.95 25.85
N LEU A 12 -29.59 -9.66 25.41
CA LEU A 12 -30.05 -10.03 24.07
C LEU A 12 -29.49 -9.08 22.99
N PRO A 13 -29.36 -9.54 21.74
CA PRO A 13 -28.97 -8.69 20.61
C PRO A 13 -29.86 -7.44 20.45
N ALA A 14 -29.37 -6.45 19.71
CA ALA A 14 -30.15 -5.26 19.43
C ALA A 14 -31.48 -5.61 18.77
N ARG A 15 -32.58 -4.91 19.17
CA ARG A 15 -33.94 -5.11 18.64
C ARG A 15 -34.59 -6.46 18.98
N TRP A 16 -33.97 -7.28 19.83
CA TRP A 16 -34.60 -8.50 20.34
C TRP A 16 -35.41 -8.23 21.61
N GLN A 17 -36.49 -8.98 21.77
CA GLN A 17 -37.38 -8.95 22.94
C GLN A 17 -37.90 -10.35 23.25
N ILE A 18 -37.99 -10.69 24.55
CA ILE A 18 -38.76 -11.81 25.01
C ILE A 18 -40.19 -11.35 25.24
N ASP A 19 -41.14 -12.09 24.68
CA ASP A 19 -42.56 -11.84 24.83
C ASP A 19 -43.35 -13.15 24.77
N HIS A 20 -44.27 -13.38 25.72
CA HIS A 20 -45.05 -14.61 25.83
C HIS A 20 -44.21 -15.90 25.70
N GLY A 21 -43.03 -15.94 26.34
CA GLY A 21 -42.16 -17.13 26.35
C GLY A 21 -41.45 -17.42 25.01
N ALA A 22 -41.37 -16.47 24.12
CA ALA A 22 -40.66 -16.60 22.84
C ALA A 22 -39.80 -15.39 22.56
N TYR A 23 -38.79 -15.56 21.69
CA TYR A 23 -37.91 -14.49 21.22
C TYR A 23 -38.49 -13.84 19.98
N TYR A 24 -38.50 -12.53 19.96
CA TYR A 24 -38.96 -11.71 18.85
C TYR A 24 -37.92 -10.71 18.42
N TYR A 25 -37.88 -10.44 17.11
CA TYR A 25 -37.07 -9.39 16.51
C TYR A 25 -37.96 -8.24 16.03
N HIS A 26 -37.61 -7.02 16.44
CA HIS A 26 -38.24 -5.80 15.92
C HIS A 26 -37.56 -5.42 14.62
N VAL A 27 -38.24 -5.64 13.53
CA VAL A 27 -37.73 -5.37 12.18
C VAL A 27 -37.57 -3.84 11.99
N PRO A 28 -36.41 -3.40 11.48
CA PRO A 28 -36.25 -1.98 11.11
C PRO A 28 -37.24 -1.55 10.03
N PRO A 29 -37.71 -0.28 10.05
CA PRO A 29 -38.53 0.25 8.96
C PRO A 29 -37.82 0.12 7.61
N GLY A 30 -38.52 -0.37 6.58
CA GLY A 30 -38.02 -0.60 5.24
C GLY A 30 -37.44 -1.98 4.99
N LEU A 31 -37.30 -2.83 6.02
CA LEU A 31 -36.85 -4.22 5.89
C LEU A 31 -37.97 -5.26 6.09
N GLU A 32 -39.22 -4.82 6.19
CA GLU A 32 -40.37 -5.67 6.47
C GLU A 32 -40.54 -6.79 5.42
N ALA A 33 -40.26 -6.47 4.15
CA ALA A 33 -40.37 -7.44 3.06
C ALA A 33 -39.51 -8.69 3.28
N ALA A 34 -38.31 -8.53 3.83
CA ALA A 34 -37.40 -9.62 4.16
C ALA A 34 -37.83 -10.41 5.42
N TRP A 35 -38.82 -9.92 6.15
CA TRP A 35 -39.33 -10.48 7.40
C TRP A 35 -40.85 -10.77 7.29
N ASP A 36 -41.28 -11.31 6.14
CA ASP A 36 -42.65 -11.69 5.83
C ASP A 36 -43.65 -10.52 6.01
N GLY A 37 -43.23 -9.29 5.75
CA GLY A 37 -44.04 -8.08 5.94
C GLY A 37 -44.27 -7.69 7.40
N LYS A 38 -43.63 -8.32 8.37
CA LYS A 38 -43.90 -8.15 9.79
C LYS A 38 -42.99 -7.11 10.42
N LYS A 39 -43.52 -6.20 11.22
CA LYS A 39 -42.74 -5.27 12.05
C LYS A 39 -42.15 -5.93 13.31
N LYS A 40 -42.74 -7.03 13.78
CA LYS A 40 -42.26 -7.86 14.89
C LYS A 40 -42.33 -9.31 14.46
N PHE A 41 -41.15 -9.96 14.34
CA PHE A 41 -40.99 -11.31 13.82
C PHE A 41 -40.63 -12.28 14.95
N LYS A 42 -41.32 -13.43 15.04
CA LYS A 42 -41.04 -14.48 16.03
C LYS A 42 -39.83 -15.31 15.57
N LEU A 43 -38.77 -15.33 16.38
CA LEU A 43 -37.55 -16.06 16.10
C LEU A 43 -37.58 -17.50 16.58
N GLY A 44 -38.25 -17.78 17.70
CA GLY A 44 -38.32 -19.13 18.27
C GLY A 44 -38.65 -19.13 19.76
N LYS A 45 -38.79 -20.31 20.34
CA LYS A 45 -39.10 -20.49 21.78
C LYS A 45 -37.85 -20.64 22.64
N ASN A 46 -36.69 -20.95 22.05
CA ASN A 46 -35.42 -21.06 22.75
C ASN A 46 -34.33 -20.22 22.04
N LEU A 47 -33.29 -19.88 22.79
CA LEU A 47 -32.25 -19.02 22.32
C LEU A 47 -31.44 -19.53 21.11
N PRO A 48 -31.03 -20.83 21.07
CA PRO A 48 -30.33 -21.39 19.90
C PRO A 48 -31.18 -21.35 18.62
N GLU A 49 -32.47 -21.69 18.70
CA GLU A 49 -33.42 -21.61 17.57
C GLU A 49 -33.55 -20.15 17.09
N ALA A 50 -33.72 -19.25 18.05
CA ALA A 50 -33.85 -17.82 17.74
C ALA A 50 -32.62 -17.25 17.04
N TYR A 51 -31.40 -17.62 17.47
CA TYR A 51 -30.17 -17.23 16.80
C TYR A 51 -30.07 -17.82 15.39
N ARG A 52 -30.44 -19.11 15.22
CA ARG A 52 -30.42 -19.75 13.89
C ARG A 52 -31.35 -19.06 12.92
N VAL A 53 -32.64 -18.89 13.29
CA VAL A 53 -33.62 -18.22 12.43
C VAL A 53 -33.26 -16.82 12.11
N TRP A 54 -32.70 -16.08 13.07
CA TRP A 54 -32.24 -14.70 12.88
C TRP A 54 -31.02 -14.64 11.95
N SER A 55 -30.03 -15.51 12.15
CA SER A 55 -28.83 -15.59 11.31
C SER A 55 -29.19 -15.95 9.87
N ASP A 56 -30.03 -16.96 9.65
CA ASP A 56 -30.46 -17.38 8.32
C ASP A 56 -31.17 -16.25 7.57
N ARG A 57 -32.02 -15.49 8.26
CA ARG A 57 -32.76 -14.38 7.64
C ARG A 57 -31.89 -13.14 7.42
N ILE A 58 -31.02 -12.80 8.34
CA ILE A 58 -30.07 -11.67 8.14
C ILE A 58 -29.10 -12.02 7.01
N SER A 59 -28.56 -13.23 6.99
CA SER A 59 -27.69 -13.67 5.90
C SER A 59 -28.41 -13.62 4.54
N ALA A 60 -29.68 -13.99 4.48
CA ALA A 60 -30.48 -13.88 3.26
C ALA A 60 -30.83 -12.43 2.87
N THR A 61 -30.94 -11.53 3.85
CA THR A 61 -31.30 -10.11 3.61
C THR A 61 -30.10 -9.23 3.32
N GLU A 62 -28.94 -9.57 3.89
CA GLU A 62 -27.67 -8.84 3.71
C GLU A 62 -26.76 -9.45 2.65
N ALA A 63 -27.12 -10.60 2.10
CA ALA A 63 -26.31 -11.25 1.06
C ALA A 63 -26.22 -10.38 -0.18
N ALA A 64 -25.05 -9.88 -0.49
CA ALA A 64 -24.80 -9.22 -1.76
C ALA A 64 -25.09 -10.22 -2.89
N SER A 65 -26.04 -9.91 -3.76
CA SER A 65 -26.38 -10.73 -4.93
C SER A 65 -25.51 -10.38 -6.13
N THR A 66 -24.99 -9.14 -6.18
CA THR A 66 -24.16 -8.62 -7.29
C THR A 66 -22.78 -8.22 -6.84
N VAL A 67 -21.84 -8.18 -7.79
CA VAL A 67 -20.49 -7.69 -7.55
C VAL A 67 -20.51 -6.23 -7.10
N ALA A 68 -21.42 -5.39 -7.60
CA ALA A 68 -21.53 -4.01 -7.16
C ALA A 68 -21.79 -3.91 -5.65
N GLN A 69 -22.74 -4.67 -5.13
CA GLN A 69 -23.07 -4.70 -3.70
C GLN A 69 -21.89 -5.21 -2.85
N LEU A 70 -21.19 -6.25 -3.31
CA LEU A 70 -19.96 -6.70 -2.67
C LEU A 70 -18.91 -5.59 -2.60
N LEU A 71 -18.66 -4.89 -3.70
CA LEU A 71 -17.67 -3.81 -3.76
C LEU A 71 -18.08 -2.60 -2.90
N ASP A 72 -19.39 -2.33 -2.75
CA ASP A 72 -19.89 -1.28 -1.87
C ASP A 72 -19.59 -1.59 -0.40
N ARG A 73 -19.92 -2.80 0.06
CA ARG A 73 -19.58 -3.23 1.41
C ARG A 73 -18.06 -3.23 1.65
N TYR A 74 -17.31 -3.72 0.68
CA TYR A 74 -15.85 -3.70 0.72
C TYR A 74 -15.29 -2.28 0.85
N ALA A 75 -15.87 -1.32 0.14
CA ALA A 75 -15.49 0.08 0.22
C ALA A 75 -15.76 0.69 1.61
N LEU A 76 -16.86 0.31 2.24
CA LEU A 76 -17.28 0.84 3.55
C LEU A 76 -16.51 0.19 4.71
N GLU A 77 -16.29 -1.13 4.68
CA GLU A 77 -15.75 -1.86 5.82
C GLU A 77 -14.24 -2.15 5.71
N VAL A 78 -13.72 -2.39 4.50
CA VAL A 78 -12.34 -2.84 4.32
C VAL A 78 -11.39 -1.72 3.92
N ILE A 79 -11.79 -0.83 3.00
CA ILE A 79 -10.90 0.25 2.55
C ILE A 79 -10.45 1.17 3.71
N PRO A 80 -11.31 1.59 4.65
CA PRO A 80 -10.90 2.46 5.75
C PRO A 80 -9.81 1.86 6.66
N THR A 81 -9.71 0.53 6.74
CA THR A 81 -8.69 -0.15 7.55
C THR A 81 -7.30 -0.20 6.90
N LYS A 82 -7.21 0.13 5.60
CA LYS A 82 -5.95 0.07 4.84
C LYS A 82 -5.12 1.35 5.00
N LYS A 83 -3.82 1.27 4.73
CA LYS A 83 -2.93 2.43 4.72
C LYS A 83 -3.35 3.46 3.65
N PRO A 84 -3.12 4.76 3.88
CA PRO A 84 -3.59 5.84 2.99
C PRO A 84 -3.29 5.64 1.50
N THR A 85 -2.04 5.34 1.15
CA THR A 85 -1.63 5.07 -0.24
C THR A 85 -2.36 3.88 -0.87
N THR A 86 -2.64 2.84 -0.08
CA THR A 86 -3.39 1.67 -0.52
C THR A 86 -4.87 2.01 -0.72
N ARG A 87 -5.46 2.86 0.14
CA ARG A 87 -6.86 3.32 0.01
C ARG A 87 -7.09 3.98 -1.33
N ALA A 88 -6.25 4.97 -1.70
CA ALA A 88 -6.37 5.70 -2.95
C ALA A 88 -6.35 4.77 -4.18
N GLY A 89 -5.39 3.84 -4.22
CA GLY A 89 -5.30 2.85 -5.29
C GLY A 89 -6.51 1.92 -5.34
N ASN A 90 -6.98 1.44 -4.17
CA ASN A 90 -8.14 0.55 -4.11
C ASN A 90 -9.44 1.25 -4.55
N VAL A 91 -9.65 2.52 -4.17
CA VAL A 91 -10.83 3.29 -4.62
C VAL A 91 -10.87 3.39 -6.15
N LEU A 92 -9.73 3.68 -6.79
CA LEU A 92 -9.65 3.70 -8.25
C LEU A 92 -9.92 2.32 -8.86
N ALA A 93 -9.36 1.26 -8.26
CA ALA A 93 -9.61 -0.11 -8.70
C ALA A 93 -11.10 -0.48 -8.58
N LEU A 94 -11.75 -0.17 -7.44
CA LEU A 94 -13.18 -0.44 -7.25
C LEU A 94 -14.05 0.26 -8.29
N LYS A 95 -13.75 1.53 -8.62
CA LYS A 95 -14.47 2.26 -9.67
C LYS A 95 -14.40 1.51 -11.01
N LYS A 96 -13.22 1.01 -11.37
CA LYS A 96 -13.01 0.25 -12.62
C LYS A 96 -13.70 -1.11 -12.59
N LEU A 97 -13.49 -1.87 -11.51
CA LEU A 97 -14.11 -3.20 -11.34
C LEU A 97 -15.63 -3.13 -11.34
N ARG A 98 -16.20 -2.12 -10.68
CA ARG A 98 -17.64 -1.87 -10.69
C ARG A 98 -18.18 -1.60 -12.10
N SER A 99 -17.48 -0.83 -12.90
CA SER A 99 -17.90 -0.53 -14.28
C SER A 99 -17.89 -1.76 -15.21
N VAL A 100 -17.11 -2.79 -14.88
CA VAL A 100 -16.98 -4.00 -15.71
C VAL A 100 -17.80 -5.16 -15.16
N PHE A 101 -17.75 -5.40 -13.85
CA PHE A 101 -18.34 -6.58 -13.23
C PHE A 101 -19.57 -6.27 -12.37
N GLY A 102 -19.85 -5.00 -12.10
CA GLY A 102 -20.82 -4.62 -11.07
C GLY A 102 -22.22 -5.20 -11.23
N ALA A 103 -22.72 -5.29 -12.46
CA ALA A 103 -24.04 -5.84 -12.75
C ALA A 103 -24.13 -7.38 -12.66
N LEU A 104 -22.99 -8.07 -12.62
CA LEU A 104 -22.96 -9.52 -12.61
C LEU A 104 -23.29 -10.08 -11.22
N PRO A 105 -24.03 -11.21 -11.14
CA PRO A 105 -24.14 -11.99 -9.90
C PRO A 105 -22.76 -12.44 -9.40
N LEU A 106 -22.61 -12.58 -8.08
CA LEU A 106 -21.36 -13.04 -7.50
C LEU A 106 -20.92 -14.41 -8.02
N SER A 107 -21.88 -15.31 -8.24
CA SER A 107 -21.63 -16.67 -8.75
C SER A 107 -21.26 -16.71 -10.23
N ALA A 108 -21.50 -15.64 -10.99
CA ALA A 108 -21.24 -15.61 -12.44
C ALA A 108 -19.77 -15.30 -12.80
N ILE A 109 -18.97 -14.82 -11.84
CA ILE A 109 -17.55 -14.56 -12.10
C ILE A 109 -16.78 -15.87 -12.17
N THR A 110 -16.05 -16.04 -13.26
CA THR A 110 -15.20 -17.20 -13.54
C THR A 110 -13.77 -16.76 -13.82
N PRO A 111 -12.77 -17.66 -13.79
CA PRO A 111 -11.39 -17.37 -14.19
C PRO A 111 -11.31 -16.74 -15.57
N ARG A 112 -12.14 -17.21 -16.54
CA ARG A 112 -12.21 -16.65 -17.89
C ARG A 112 -12.52 -15.15 -17.88
N HIS A 113 -13.49 -14.72 -17.07
CA HIS A 113 -13.86 -13.30 -16.98
C HIS A 113 -12.69 -12.45 -16.47
N VAL A 114 -11.91 -12.97 -15.52
CA VAL A 114 -10.72 -12.28 -14.99
C VAL A 114 -9.63 -12.18 -16.05
N TYR A 115 -9.32 -13.25 -16.78
CA TYR A 115 -8.33 -13.20 -17.87
C TYR A 115 -8.76 -12.24 -18.99
N MET A 116 -10.02 -12.28 -19.42
CA MET A 116 -10.54 -11.34 -20.42
C MET A 116 -10.41 -9.87 -19.94
N PHE A 117 -10.68 -9.62 -18.67
CA PHE A 117 -10.48 -8.29 -18.08
C PHE A 117 -9.02 -7.86 -18.16
N VAL A 118 -8.08 -8.74 -17.76
CA VAL A 118 -6.65 -8.46 -17.82
C VAL A 118 -6.20 -8.19 -19.25
N ASP A 119 -6.63 -8.99 -20.22
CA ASP A 119 -6.27 -8.83 -21.65
C ASP A 119 -6.74 -7.50 -22.24
N GLN A 120 -7.92 -7.05 -21.86
CA GLN A 120 -8.41 -5.74 -22.28
C GLN A 120 -7.71 -4.59 -21.55
N ARG A 121 -7.48 -4.78 -20.25
CA ARG A 121 -6.97 -3.74 -19.36
C ARG A 121 -5.46 -3.52 -19.49
N ARG A 122 -4.70 -4.55 -19.92
CA ARG A 122 -3.25 -4.45 -20.16
C ARG A 122 -2.90 -3.50 -21.32
N LYS A 123 -3.83 -3.27 -22.24
CA LYS A 123 -3.65 -2.31 -23.33
C LYS A 123 -3.72 -0.90 -22.76
N LYS A 124 -2.61 -0.15 -22.89
CA LYS A 124 -2.58 1.26 -22.49
C LYS A 124 -3.51 2.06 -23.41
N LYS A 125 -4.30 2.93 -22.82
CA LYS A 125 -5.16 3.87 -23.55
C LYS A 125 -4.83 5.27 -23.10
N THR A 126 -4.73 6.20 -24.03
CA THR A 126 -4.60 7.64 -23.72
C THR A 126 -5.99 8.24 -23.87
N ASP A 127 -6.44 8.97 -22.83
CA ASP A 127 -7.70 9.70 -22.89
C ASP A 127 -7.54 11.07 -23.60
N GLU A 128 -8.64 11.79 -23.77
CA GLU A 128 -8.67 13.10 -24.44
C GLU A 128 -7.80 14.16 -23.74
N THR A 129 -7.50 13.97 -22.45
CA THR A 129 -6.63 14.85 -21.68
C THR A 129 -5.14 14.48 -21.76
N GLY A 130 -4.78 13.46 -22.57
CA GLY A 130 -3.42 12.93 -22.69
C GLY A 130 -3.01 12.00 -21.55
N LYS A 131 -3.91 11.66 -20.62
CA LYS A 131 -3.62 10.77 -19.50
C LYS A 131 -3.64 9.31 -19.95
N VAL A 132 -2.53 8.60 -19.72
CA VAL A 132 -2.42 7.17 -20.00
C VAL A 132 -3.09 6.37 -18.89
N THR A 133 -4.00 5.47 -19.28
CA THR A 133 -4.71 4.55 -18.40
C THR A 133 -4.52 3.11 -18.84
N GLY A 134 -4.59 2.15 -17.91
CA GLY A 134 -4.34 0.74 -18.19
C GLY A 134 -2.88 0.34 -18.04
N GLY A 135 -2.57 -0.84 -18.58
CA GLY A 135 -1.27 -1.49 -18.44
C GLY A 135 -1.33 -2.72 -17.55
N LEU A 136 -0.37 -3.64 -17.74
CA LEU A 136 -0.36 -4.95 -17.06
C LEU A 136 -0.35 -4.84 -15.54
N THR A 137 0.56 -4.03 -15.00
CA THR A 137 0.66 -3.77 -13.54
C THR A 137 -0.65 -3.27 -12.94
N VAL A 138 -1.33 -2.34 -13.64
CA VAL A 138 -2.61 -1.79 -13.17
C VAL A 138 -3.68 -2.88 -13.18
N ALA A 139 -3.75 -3.68 -14.27
CA ALA A 139 -4.68 -4.79 -14.37
C ALA A 139 -4.52 -5.81 -13.25
N HIS A 140 -3.27 -6.20 -12.94
CA HIS A 140 -2.97 -7.14 -11.87
C HIS A 140 -3.41 -6.61 -10.50
N ARG A 141 -3.11 -5.35 -10.18
CA ARG A 141 -3.54 -4.72 -8.92
C ARG A 141 -5.05 -4.61 -8.79
N GLU A 142 -5.75 -4.32 -9.89
CA GLU A 142 -7.22 -4.33 -9.92
C GLU A 142 -7.76 -5.75 -9.63
N VAL A 143 -7.16 -6.79 -10.22
CA VAL A 143 -7.53 -8.20 -9.95
C VAL A 143 -7.22 -8.61 -8.50
N GLU A 144 -6.10 -8.16 -7.93
CA GLU A 144 -5.79 -8.39 -6.50
C GLU A 144 -6.89 -7.82 -5.59
N VAL A 145 -7.38 -6.61 -5.90
CA VAL A 145 -8.49 -5.99 -5.15
C VAL A 145 -9.77 -6.80 -5.31
N LEU A 146 -10.10 -7.25 -6.54
CA LEU A 146 -11.26 -8.10 -6.80
C LEU A 146 -11.16 -9.42 -6.03
N SER A 147 -10.01 -10.09 -6.10
CA SER A 147 -9.76 -11.34 -5.38
C SER A 147 -9.89 -11.18 -3.87
N HIS A 148 -9.36 -10.09 -3.31
CA HIS A 148 -9.52 -9.80 -1.89
C HIS A 148 -10.99 -9.51 -1.51
N ALA A 149 -11.75 -8.83 -2.37
CA ALA A 149 -13.17 -8.61 -2.16
C ALA A 149 -13.94 -9.94 -2.17
N TYR A 150 -13.60 -10.87 -3.05
CA TYR A 150 -14.19 -12.22 -3.06
C TYR A 150 -13.77 -13.08 -1.85
N THR A 151 -12.56 -12.91 -1.34
CA THR A 151 -12.17 -13.51 -0.05
C THR A 151 -13.07 -12.99 1.08
N LYS A 152 -13.38 -11.69 1.09
CA LYS A 152 -14.33 -11.10 2.04
C LYS A 152 -15.77 -11.59 1.81
N ALA A 153 -16.17 -11.83 0.58
CA ALA A 153 -17.48 -12.40 0.28
C ALA A 153 -17.65 -13.80 0.89
N VAL A 154 -16.57 -14.61 0.91
CA VAL A 154 -16.57 -15.91 1.62
C VAL A 154 -16.63 -15.69 3.14
N GLU A 155 -15.81 -14.80 3.70
CA GLU A 155 -15.83 -14.47 5.14
C GLU A 155 -17.20 -13.95 5.60
N TRP A 156 -17.89 -13.19 4.76
CA TRP A 156 -19.22 -12.64 5.04
C TRP A 156 -20.38 -13.62 4.75
N GLY A 157 -20.07 -14.81 4.26
CA GLY A 157 -21.06 -15.85 3.96
C GLY A 157 -21.91 -15.58 2.71
N TYR A 158 -21.50 -14.67 1.82
CA TYR A 158 -22.21 -14.41 0.56
C TYR A 158 -22.04 -15.52 -0.46
N ILE A 159 -20.90 -16.19 -0.43
CA ILE A 159 -20.56 -17.33 -1.28
C ILE A 159 -19.78 -18.35 -0.45
N ASN A 160 -19.91 -19.64 -0.80
CA ASN A 160 -19.23 -20.72 -0.08
C ASN A 160 -17.76 -20.85 -0.48
N ASN A 161 -17.43 -20.57 -1.72
CA ASN A 161 -16.08 -20.74 -2.27
C ASN A 161 -15.68 -19.54 -3.13
N HIS A 162 -14.39 -19.21 -3.10
CA HIS A 162 -13.82 -18.18 -3.95
C HIS A 162 -13.67 -18.70 -5.39
N PRO A 163 -14.32 -18.07 -6.40
CA PRO A 163 -14.50 -18.70 -7.71
C PRO A 163 -13.23 -18.73 -8.58
N PHE A 164 -12.15 -18.03 -8.21
CA PHE A 164 -10.95 -17.95 -9.07
C PHE A 164 -9.61 -17.81 -8.33
N LYS A 165 -9.56 -17.94 -7.00
CA LYS A 165 -8.35 -17.67 -6.19
C LYS A 165 -7.13 -18.54 -6.59
N ASN A 166 -7.33 -19.81 -6.87
CA ASN A 166 -6.27 -20.77 -7.21
C ASN A 166 -6.19 -21.04 -8.72
N GLU A 167 -7.18 -20.58 -9.47
CA GLU A 167 -7.35 -20.81 -10.90
C GLU A 167 -6.72 -19.71 -11.74
N VAL A 168 -6.72 -18.46 -11.23
CA VAL A 168 -6.12 -17.32 -11.92
C VAL A 168 -4.67 -17.18 -11.48
N ARG A 169 -3.76 -17.41 -12.42
CA ARG A 169 -2.32 -17.21 -12.25
C ARG A 169 -1.88 -16.13 -13.22
N LEU A 170 -1.66 -14.93 -12.70
CA LEU A 170 -1.15 -13.82 -13.49
C LEU A 170 0.37 -13.83 -13.46
N GLU A 171 0.98 -13.53 -14.61
CA GLU A 171 2.42 -13.35 -14.69
C GLU A 171 2.85 -12.21 -13.76
N GLY A 172 3.87 -12.45 -12.93
CA GLY A 172 4.43 -11.42 -12.05
C GLY A 172 5.02 -10.24 -12.83
N GLU A 173 5.09 -9.09 -12.18
CA GLU A 173 5.81 -7.94 -12.73
C GLU A 173 7.30 -8.30 -12.87
N LYS A 174 7.89 -8.01 -14.02
CA LYS A 174 9.34 -8.16 -14.20
C LYS A 174 10.06 -7.16 -13.30
N ALA A 175 10.97 -7.66 -12.48
CA ALA A 175 11.81 -6.80 -11.66
C ALA A 175 12.66 -5.89 -12.58
N ARG A 176 12.90 -4.67 -12.12
CA ARG A 176 13.85 -3.78 -12.79
C ARG A 176 15.25 -4.35 -12.63
N THR A 177 16.01 -4.36 -13.72
CA THR A 177 17.39 -4.88 -13.75
C THR A 177 18.44 -3.77 -13.77
N ARG A 178 18.03 -2.50 -13.91
CA ARG A 178 18.92 -1.33 -13.98
C ARG A 178 19.83 -1.25 -12.76
N TYR A 179 21.12 -1.39 -12.95
CA TYR A 179 22.18 -1.05 -12.00
C TYR A 179 22.70 0.33 -12.33
N VAL A 180 22.85 1.20 -11.35
CA VAL A 180 23.41 2.55 -11.50
C VAL A 180 24.92 2.46 -11.26
N GLU A 181 25.71 2.84 -12.24
CA GLU A 181 27.15 2.77 -12.15
C GLU A 181 27.75 3.89 -11.27
N ASP A 182 28.96 3.69 -10.76
CA ASP A 182 29.60 4.68 -9.87
C ASP A 182 29.86 6.01 -10.56
N TRP A 183 30.24 5.97 -11.85
CA TRP A 183 30.46 7.18 -12.63
C TRP A 183 29.15 8.00 -12.78
N GLU A 184 27.99 7.36 -12.92
CA GLU A 184 26.72 8.06 -13.00
C GLU A 184 26.37 8.79 -11.68
N ILE A 185 26.76 8.18 -10.55
CA ILE A 185 26.61 8.83 -9.24
C ILE A 185 27.55 10.02 -9.12
N ILE A 186 28.78 9.91 -9.58
CA ILE A 186 29.76 11.00 -9.59
C ILE A 186 29.22 12.18 -10.41
N GLU A 187 28.76 11.94 -11.63
CA GLU A 187 28.13 12.95 -12.50
C GLU A 187 26.92 13.60 -11.84
N CYS A 188 26.07 12.78 -11.24
CA CYS A 188 24.86 13.23 -10.53
C CYS A 188 25.22 14.17 -9.35
N LEU A 189 26.27 13.84 -8.59
CA LEU A 189 26.71 14.61 -7.43
C LEU A 189 27.57 15.82 -7.80
N ALA A 190 28.11 15.86 -9.03
CA ALA A 190 28.84 17.00 -9.57
C ALA A 190 27.92 18.13 -10.09
N LEU A 191 26.61 17.84 -10.24
CA LEU A 191 25.66 18.83 -10.73
C LEU A 191 25.60 20.07 -9.81
N GLU A 192 26.00 21.21 -10.32
CA GLU A 192 26.09 22.41 -9.52
C GLU A 192 24.73 23.00 -9.13
N SER A 193 24.68 23.54 -7.92
CA SER A 193 23.54 24.31 -7.43
C SER A 193 23.73 25.79 -7.70
N LYS A 194 22.69 26.44 -8.25
CA LYS A 194 22.67 27.92 -8.43
C LYS A 194 22.51 28.68 -7.10
N HIS A 195 22.23 27.98 -6.00
CA HIS A 195 21.93 28.55 -4.68
C HIS A 195 22.76 27.85 -3.60
N LYS A 196 23.13 28.59 -2.54
CA LYS A 196 23.87 28.07 -1.39
C LYS A 196 23.07 27.01 -0.60
N LYS A 197 21.74 27.05 -0.64
CA LYS A 197 20.82 26.09 -0.03
C LYS A 197 19.74 25.69 -1.05
N GLY A 198 19.08 24.58 -0.83
CA GLY A 198 17.93 24.22 -1.64
C GLY A 198 17.97 22.81 -2.23
N SER A 199 17.18 22.60 -3.27
CA SER A 199 16.82 21.27 -3.77
C SER A 199 18.00 20.42 -4.23
N VAL A 200 19.01 21.00 -4.88
CA VAL A 200 20.18 20.24 -5.37
C VAL A 200 20.99 19.70 -4.19
N HIS A 201 21.31 20.54 -3.22
CA HIS A 201 22.05 20.11 -2.01
C HIS A 201 21.26 19.07 -1.20
N ALA A 202 19.94 19.26 -1.06
CA ALA A 202 19.08 18.30 -0.38
C ALA A 202 19.08 16.94 -1.08
N ILE A 203 19.01 16.93 -2.43
CA ILE A 203 19.05 15.70 -3.22
C ILE A 203 20.44 15.06 -3.15
N HIS A 204 21.52 15.81 -3.19
CA HIS A 204 22.87 15.26 -3.02
C HIS A 204 23.04 14.57 -1.66
N ALA A 205 22.60 15.21 -0.58
CA ALA A 205 22.62 14.59 0.76
C ALA A 205 21.73 13.33 0.82
N TYR A 206 20.55 13.41 0.19
CA TYR A 206 19.65 12.26 0.09
C TYR A 206 20.26 11.09 -0.69
N VAL A 207 20.90 11.35 -1.83
CA VAL A 207 21.58 10.31 -2.64
C VAL A 207 22.69 9.64 -1.81
N ARG A 208 23.54 10.42 -1.13
CA ARG A 208 24.60 9.88 -0.27
C ARG A 208 24.04 9.01 0.85
N LEU A 209 23.06 9.51 1.60
CA LEU A 209 22.40 8.75 2.67
C LEU A 209 21.75 7.47 2.12
N LYS A 210 21.13 7.56 0.96
CA LYS A 210 20.47 6.41 0.31
C LYS A 210 21.45 5.33 -0.10
N LEU A 211 22.62 5.70 -0.63
CA LEU A 211 23.65 4.77 -1.04
C LEU A 211 24.32 4.09 0.14
N MET A 212 24.51 4.77 1.27
CA MET A 212 25.12 4.21 2.46
C MET A 212 24.17 3.34 3.27
N THR A 213 22.90 3.71 3.36
CA THR A 213 21.94 3.07 4.25
C THR A 213 20.95 2.15 3.55
N GLY A 214 20.74 2.35 2.25
CA GLY A 214 19.69 1.66 1.52
C GLY A 214 18.27 1.91 2.03
N MET A 215 18.03 2.87 2.92
CA MET A 215 16.71 3.16 3.50
C MET A 215 15.63 3.27 2.43
N ALA A 216 14.42 2.81 2.74
CA ALA A 216 13.28 3.07 1.86
C ALA A 216 13.01 4.59 1.80
N ARG A 217 12.49 5.07 0.66
CA ARG A 217 12.16 6.49 0.49
C ARG A 217 11.30 7.05 1.61
N SER A 218 10.26 6.28 2.00
CA SER A 218 9.36 6.68 3.08
C SER A 218 10.05 6.83 4.42
N ASP A 219 11.07 6.01 4.68
CA ASP A 219 11.80 6.04 5.95
C ASP A 219 12.79 7.21 5.95
N LEU A 220 13.51 7.40 4.84
CA LEU A 220 14.50 8.46 4.71
C LEU A 220 13.86 9.87 4.73
N LEU A 221 12.71 10.06 4.07
CA LEU A 221 12.00 11.36 4.08
C LEU A 221 11.28 11.65 5.41
N ARG A 222 11.10 10.64 6.28
CA ARG A 222 10.57 10.81 7.63
C ARG A 222 11.64 10.99 8.69
N LEU A 223 12.93 10.91 8.34
CA LEU A 223 13.99 11.12 9.31
C LEU A 223 13.90 12.48 9.96
N THR A 224 13.94 12.47 11.27
CA THR A 224 14.00 13.66 12.12
C THR A 224 15.31 13.68 12.91
N VAL A 225 15.63 14.82 13.50
CA VAL A 225 16.76 14.95 14.41
C VAL A 225 16.64 13.97 15.59
N ALA A 226 15.42 13.63 16.01
CA ALA A 226 15.19 12.66 17.09
C ALA A 226 15.62 11.23 16.76
N ASN A 227 15.81 10.90 15.47
CA ASN A 227 16.35 9.61 15.03
C ASN A 227 17.88 9.51 15.15
N LEU A 228 18.56 10.64 15.29
CA LEU A 228 20.01 10.71 15.41
C LEU A 228 20.38 10.52 16.88
N LYS A 229 21.00 9.40 17.21
CA LYS A 229 21.46 9.04 18.55
C LYS A 229 22.98 9.00 18.58
N ASP A 230 23.56 8.84 19.74
CA ASP A 230 25.02 8.84 19.93
C ASP A 230 25.69 7.68 19.17
N ASP A 231 25.00 6.55 19.03
CA ASP A 231 25.49 5.33 18.38
C ASP A 231 25.11 5.21 16.90
N GLY A 232 24.25 6.11 16.35
CA GLY A 232 23.84 6.02 14.96
C GLY A 232 22.46 6.57 14.65
N ILE A 233 21.99 6.25 13.45
CA ILE A 233 20.62 6.60 12.99
C ILE A 233 19.67 5.47 13.34
N HIS A 234 18.75 5.72 14.25
CA HIS A 234 17.74 4.75 14.69
C HIS A 234 16.47 4.87 13.85
N ILE A 235 16.08 3.81 13.18
CA ILE A 235 14.81 3.76 12.44
C ILE A 235 13.98 2.54 12.82
N GLN A 236 12.67 2.71 12.75
CA GLN A 236 11.71 1.63 12.63
C GLN A 236 11.06 1.72 11.26
N ARG A 237 11.20 0.68 10.45
CA ARG A 237 10.71 0.70 9.07
C ARG A 237 9.22 0.95 9.00
N HIS A 238 8.81 2.09 8.43
CA HIS A 238 7.41 2.53 8.37
C HIS A 238 6.47 1.50 7.71
N LYS A 239 6.90 0.86 6.61
CA LYS A 239 6.06 -0.11 5.89
C LYS A 239 5.66 -1.31 6.74
N THR A 240 6.53 -1.75 7.65
CA THR A 240 6.37 -2.98 8.45
C THR A 240 6.26 -2.72 9.95
N ALA A 241 6.12 -1.46 10.38
CA ALA A 241 6.03 -1.10 11.79
C ALA A 241 4.90 -1.84 12.53
N GLY A 242 3.74 -2.01 11.87
CA GLY A 242 2.60 -2.72 12.44
C GLY A 242 2.64 -4.26 12.30
N SER A 243 3.66 -4.84 11.67
CA SER A 243 3.78 -6.29 11.49
C SER A 243 5.03 -6.86 12.16
N THR A 244 6.21 -6.63 11.58
CA THR A 244 7.46 -7.16 12.14
C THR A 244 8.09 -6.24 13.18
N GLY A 245 7.75 -4.94 13.18
CA GLY A 245 8.30 -3.95 14.08
C GLY A 245 9.83 -3.79 14.02
N LYS A 246 10.47 -4.31 12.96
CA LYS A 246 11.93 -4.37 12.86
C LYS A 246 12.54 -2.98 12.99
N ARG A 247 13.48 -2.87 13.92
CA ARG A 247 14.31 -1.69 14.15
C ARG A 247 15.69 -1.91 13.55
N THR A 248 16.30 -0.86 13.03
CA THR A 248 17.65 -0.88 12.47
C THR A 248 18.40 0.34 13.00
N ILE A 249 19.63 0.14 13.40
CA ILE A 249 20.59 1.18 13.76
C ILE A 249 21.63 1.20 12.64
N TYR A 250 21.82 2.34 12.00
CA TYR A 250 22.93 2.58 11.11
C TYR A 250 24.01 3.28 11.91
N GLU A 251 25.05 2.55 12.25
CA GLU A 251 26.17 3.04 13.05
C GLU A 251 26.87 4.21 12.37
N TRP A 252 27.38 5.13 13.15
CA TRP A 252 28.08 6.28 12.61
C TRP A 252 29.39 5.90 11.92
N THR A 253 29.54 6.39 10.69
CA THR A 253 30.81 6.52 10.02
C THR A 253 31.07 8.00 9.72
N PRO A 254 32.33 8.44 9.48
CA PRO A 254 32.60 9.82 9.09
C PRO A 254 31.78 10.29 7.88
N GLU A 255 31.60 9.42 6.88
CA GLU A 255 30.86 9.69 5.66
C GLU A 255 29.36 9.82 5.93
N LEU A 256 28.78 8.95 6.78
CA LEU A 256 27.38 9.00 7.15
C LEU A 256 27.08 10.27 7.94
N ASN A 257 27.97 10.63 8.86
CA ASN A 257 27.84 11.86 9.64
C ASN A 257 27.92 13.10 8.73
N ALA A 258 28.90 13.15 7.81
CA ALA A 258 29.03 14.23 6.83
C ALA A 258 27.78 14.36 5.96
N ALA A 259 27.17 13.25 5.53
CA ALA A 259 25.94 13.28 4.73
C ALA A 259 24.73 13.78 5.53
N VAL A 260 24.62 13.44 6.81
CA VAL A 260 23.58 13.97 7.72
C VAL A 260 23.78 15.48 7.93
N GLU A 261 24.99 15.93 8.17
CA GLU A 261 25.28 17.38 8.33
C GLU A 261 24.99 18.15 7.03
N ALA A 262 25.35 17.59 5.87
CA ALA A 262 24.98 18.17 4.58
C ALA A 262 23.46 18.28 4.40
N ALA A 263 22.69 17.27 4.84
CA ALA A 263 21.23 17.31 4.83
C ALA A 263 20.69 18.42 5.74
N LYS A 264 21.25 18.58 6.96
CA LYS A 264 20.87 19.65 7.89
C LYS A 264 21.16 21.06 7.28
N GLN A 265 22.31 21.21 6.65
CA GLN A 265 22.71 22.48 6.03
C GLN A 265 21.86 22.83 4.79
N ALA A 266 21.41 21.84 4.03
CA ALA A 266 20.58 22.03 2.85
C ALA A 266 19.15 22.49 3.17
N ARG A 267 18.70 22.38 4.43
CA ARG A 267 17.34 22.78 4.84
C ARG A 267 17.10 24.27 4.59
N PRO A 268 15.94 24.63 4.03
CA PRO A 268 15.60 26.05 3.81
C PRO A 268 15.33 26.79 5.12
N VAL A 269 14.82 26.09 6.13
CA VAL A 269 14.49 26.63 7.47
C VAL A 269 14.83 25.58 8.55
N LEU A 270 14.89 26.03 9.81
CA LEU A 270 15.03 25.10 10.94
C LEU A 270 13.80 24.17 11.01
N SER A 271 14.05 22.88 11.09
CA SER A 271 12.99 21.84 11.09
C SER A 271 13.44 20.63 11.89
N PRO A 272 12.51 19.91 12.51
CA PRO A 272 12.80 18.60 13.08
C PRO A 272 13.16 17.57 12.00
N PHE A 273 12.66 17.72 10.77
CA PHE A 273 12.95 16.81 9.65
C PHE A 273 14.32 17.09 9.03
N LEU A 274 15.03 16.02 8.62
CA LEU A 274 16.26 16.14 7.83
C LEU A 274 15.97 16.68 6.42
N PHE A 275 14.82 16.28 5.87
CA PHE A 275 14.34 16.75 4.56
C PHE A 275 12.99 17.44 4.76
N CYS A 276 12.96 18.76 4.58
CA CYS A 276 11.76 19.56 4.79
C CYS A 276 11.51 20.52 3.62
N ASN A 277 10.26 20.95 3.50
CA ASN A 277 9.85 22.01 2.60
C ASN A 277 10.18 23.41 3.15
N ARG A 278 9.82 24.46 2.43
CA ARG A 278 10.08 25.87 2.84
C ARG A 278 9.34 26.30 4.11
N LYS A 279 8.33 25.51 4.54
CA LYS A 279 7.59 25.77 5.79
C LYS A 279 8.15 24.97 6.98
N GLY A 280 9.18 24.14 6.76
CA GLY A 280 9.75 23.27 7.79
C GLY A 280 8.98 21.96 8.00
N GLU A 281 8.01 21.65 7.15
CA GLU A 281 7.22 20.41 7.19
C GLU A 281 7.93 19.30 6.42
N GLY A 282 7.71 18.03 6.81
CA GLY A 282 8.16 16.87 6.04
C GLY A 282 7.50 16.81 4.66
N TYR A 283 8.14 16.12 3.72
CA TYR A 283 7.61 16.01 2.36
C TYR A 283 6.44 15.03 2.21
N ILE A 284 6.22 14.16 3.19
CA ILE A 284 5.17 13.15 3.13
C ILE A 284 3.93 13.68 3.82
N ASP A 285 2.84 13.72 3.07
CA ASP A 285 1.50 13.95 3.60
C ASP A 285 1.03 12.65 4.29
N GLU A 286 0.83 12.68 5.59
CA GLU A 286 0.48 11.50 6.39
C GLU A 286 -0.95 11.02 6.15
N GLU A 287 -1.86 11.89 5.67
CA GLU A 287 -3.24 11.52 5.36
C GLU A 287 -3.36 10.77 4.05
N THR A 288 -2.59 11.18 3.03
CA THR A 288 -2.64 10.58 1.69
C THR A 288 -1.48 9.66 1.41
N GLY A 289 -0.36 9.80 2.13
CA GLY A 289 0.91 9.12 1.86
C GLY A 289 1.65 9.64 0.63
N ASN A 290 1.20 10.74 0.03
CA ASN A 290 1.82 11.37 -1.14
C ASN A 290 3.01 12.25 -0.74
N CYS A 291 3.89 12.51 -1.71
CA CYS A 291 5.03 13.41 -1.52
C CYS A 291 5.31 14.23 -2.80
N HIS A 292 4.27 14.86 -3.34
CA HIS A 292 4.31 15.57 -4.61
C HIS A 292 5.43 16.63 -4.70
N GLY A 293 5.72 17.32 -3.61
CA GLY A 293 6.81 18.30 -3.55
C GLY A 293 8.17 17.65 -3.80
N TRP A 294 8.42 16.51 -3.17
CA TRP A 294 9.65 15.74 -3.38
C TRP A 294 9.70 15.13 -4.78
N ASP A 295 8.60 14.54 -5.25
CA ASP A 295 8.50 13.95 -6.59
C ASP A 295 8.85 14.96 -7.67
N SER A 296 8.29 16.18 -7.57
CA SER A 296 8.58 17.28 -8.50
C SER A 296 10.04 17.74 -8.41
N MET A 297 10.61 17.76 -7.22
CA MET A 297 11.99 18.16 -6.98
C MET A 297 12.96 17.13 -7.57
N TRP A 298 12.74 15.84 -7.29
CA TRP A 298 13.50 14.74 -7.86
C TRP A 298 13.37 14.68 -9.38
N GLY A 299 12.16 14.87 -9.92
CA GLY A 299 11.91 14.89 -11.36
C GLY A 299 12.75 15.93 -12.07
N ARG A 300 12.67 17.19 -11.61
CA ARG A 300 13.46 18.31 -12.20
C ARG A 300 14.97 18.11 -12.06
N PHE A 301 15.41 17.53 -10.94
CA PHE A 301 16.82 17.21 -10.74
C PHE A 301 17.30 16.19 -11.77
N MET A 302 16.58 15.11 -11.96
CA MET A 302 16.91 14.07 -12.95
C MET A 302 16.82 14.58 -14.39
N ASP A 303 15.91 15.50 -14.70
CA ASP A 303 15.88 16.17 -16.02
C ASP A 303 17.16 16.98 -16.27
N ARG A 304 17.68 17.65 -15.24
CA ARG A 304 18.96 18.34 -15.32
C ARG A 304 20.13 17.36 -15.46
N VAL A 305 20.16 16.28 -14.69
CA VAL A 305 21.19 15.25 -14.79
C VAL A 305 21.29 14.74 -16.23
N LEU A 306 20.16 14.36 -16.84
CA LEU A 306 20.14 13.87 -18.23
C LEU A 306 20.55 14.92 -19.26
N LYS A 307 20.34 16.21 -18.98
CA LYS A 307 20.65 17.31 -19.89
C LYS A 307 22.07 17.86 -19.73
N GLU A 308 22.56 17.93 -18.50
CA GLU A 308 23.76 18.68 -18.11
C GLU A 308 24.97 17.77 -17.83
N THR A 309 24.76 16.41 -17.85
CA THR A 309 25.82 15.43 -17.59
C THR A 309 25.88 14.34 -18.67
N GLU A 310 26.84 13.43 -18.56
CA GLU A 310 26.98 12.28 -19.47
C GLU A 310 26.00 11.14 -19.19
N VAL A 311 25.18 11.22 -18.15
CA VAL A 311 24.16 10.21 -17.82
C VAL A 311 23.07 10.20 -18.89
N LYS A 312 22.87 9.07 -19.58
CA LYS A 312 21.90 8.93 -20.68
C LYS A 312 20.60 8.26 -20.28
N GLU A 313 20.62 7.45 -19.21
CA GLU A 313 19.45 6.70 -18.76
C GLU A 313 18.99 7.16 -17.38
N ARG A 314 17.71 7.55 -17.28
CA ARG A 314 17.11 7.96 -16.01
C ARG A 314 17.11 6.82 -15.00
N PHE A 315 17.62 7.06 -13.82
CA PHE A 315 17.45 6.18 -12.68
C PHE A 315 16.48 6.75 -11.64
N THR A 316 16.02 5.89 -10.76
CA THR A 316 15.06 6.22 -9.71
C THR A 316 15.70 6.09 -8.33
N GLU A 317 15.05 6.63 -7.31
CA GLU A 317 15.45 6.43 -5.91
C GLU A 317 15.46 4.94 -5.51
N HIS A 318 14.63 4.11 -6.18
CA HIS A 318 14.62 2.66 -5.96
C HIS A 318 15.86 1.98 -6.56
N ASP A 319 16.38 2.50 -7.66
CA ASP A 319 17.60 1.99 -8.27
C ASP A 319 18.83 2.33 -7.41
N LEU A 320 18.85 3.49 -6.73
CA LEU A 320 19.88 3.80 -5.72
C LEU A 320 19.84 2.83 -4.53
N ARG A 321 18.64 2.43 -4.08
CA ARG A 321 18.50 1.43 -3.04
C ARG A 321 18.98 0.04 -3.52
N ALA A 322 18.76 -0.29 -4.78
CA ALA A 322 19.27 -1.50 -5.38
C ALA A 322 20.79 -1.47 -5.53
N LYS A 323 21.36 -0.30 -5.87
CA LYS A 323 22.82 -0.11 -5.89
C LYS A 323 23.43 -0.37 -4.51
N CYS A 324 22.91 0.24 -3.46
CA CYS A 324 23.38 -0.01 -2.08
C CYS A 324 23.38 -1.51 -1.74
N ALA A 325 22.32 -2.24 -2.08
CA ALA A 325 22.25 -3.69 -1.84
C ALA A 325 23.21 -4.50 -2.74
N SER A 326 23.45 -4.05 -3.97
CA SER A 326 24.34 -4.71 -4.92
C SER A 326 25.81 -4.52 -4.58
N ASP A 327 26.14 -3.38 -3.96
CA ASP A 327 27.51 -3.05 -3.57
C ASP A 327 27.89 -3.58 -2.18
N ALA A 328 26.89 -4.03 -1.40
CA ALA A 328 27.14 -4.68 -0.12
C ALA A 328 27.95 -5.98 -0.31
N GLU A 329 28.93 -6.23 0.57
CA GLU A 329 29.85 -7.36 0.49
C GLU A 329 29.14 -8.70 0.49
N THR A 330 28.14 -8.84 1.35
CA THR A 330 27.38 -10.10 1.49
C THR A 330 25.87 -9.87 1.34
N LEU A 331 25.15 -10.94 1.01
CA LEU A 331 23.69 -10.90 0.95
C LEU A 331 23.06 -10.54 2.30
N GLU A 332 23.63 -11.01 3.41
CA GLU A 332 23.15 -10.69 4.75
C GLU A 332 23.39 -9.23 5.11
N HIS A 333 24.53 -8.66 4.74
CA HIS A 333 24.78 -7.22 4.89
C HIS A 333 23.77 -6.41 4.06
N ALA A 334 23.57 -6.78 2.79
CA ALA A 334 22.54 -6.15 1.96
C ALA A 334 21.14 -6.23 2.60
N ARG A 335 20.74 -7.40 3.11
CA ARG A 335 19.47 -7.61 3.81
C ARG A 335 19.34 -6.70 5.05
N ALA A 336 20.40 -6.58 5.82
CA ALA A 336 20.45 -5.74 7.03
C ALA A 336 20.30 -4.26 6.66
N LEU A 337 21.10 -3.74 5.70
CA LEU A 337 21.01 -2.38 5.18
C LEU A 337 19.58 -2.05 4.70
N LEU A 338 18.96 -2.96 3.97
CA LEU A 338 17.59 -2.78 3.48
C LEU A 338 16.51 -2.99 4.55
N SER A 339 16.88 -3.39 5.78
CA SER A 339 15.94 -3.77 6.85
C SER A 339 14.92 -4.81 6.40
N HIS A 340 15.29 -5.76 5.52
CA HIS A 340 14.43 -6.84 5.09
C HIS A 340 14.40 -7.96 6.14
N ALA A 341 13.22 -8.57 6.31
CA ALA A 341 13.09 -9.76 7.16
C ALA A 341 13.66 -11.01 6.50
N ASP A 342 13.52 -11.11 5.15
CA ASP A 342 13.94 -12.25 4.34
C ASP A 342 14.96 -11.80 3.28
N ALA A 343 16.04 -12.58 3.14
CA ALA A 343 17.11 -12.34 2.17
C ALA A 343 16.66 -12.56 0.72
N ARG A 344 15.66 -13.43 0.47
CA ARG A 344 15.15 -13.74 -0.88
C ARG A 344 14.70 -12.50 -1.64
N THR A 345 13.99 -11.58 -0.96
CA THR A 345 13.57 -10.32 -1.58
C THR A 345 14.77 -9.44 -1.95
N THR A 346 15.82 -9.46 -1.12
CA THR A 346 17.04 -8.68 -1.37
C THR A 346 17.77 -9.24 -2.59
N GLU A 347 17.93 -10.53 -2.66
CA GLU A 347 18.59 -11.23 -3.76
C GLU A 347 17.83 -11.03 -5.09
N ALA A 348 16.56 -11.38 -5.13
CA ALA A 348 15.77 -11.38 -6.36
C ALA A 348 15.53 -9.98 -6.97
N ILE A 349 15.45 -8.93 -6.14
CA ILE A 349 15.01 -7.59 -6.60
C ILE A 349 16.13 -6.56 -6.55
N TYR A 350 17.02 -6.64 -5.58
CA TYR A 350 17.94 -5.56 -5.25
C TYR A 350 19.41 -5.84 -5.62
N ARG A 351 19.84 -7.10 -5.73
CA ARG A 351 21.18 -7.42 -6.22
C ARG A 351 21.19 -7.46 -7.75
N ARG A 352 21.67 -6.38 -8.35
CA ARG A 352 21.62 -6.13 -9.81
C ARG A 352 22.99 -5.99 -10.45
N LYS A 353 24.04 -5.93 -9.64
CA LYS A 353 25.42 -5.84 -10.14
C LYS A 353 25.81 -7.15 -10.83
N PRO A 354 26.36 -7.12 -12.05
CA PRO A 354 26.83 -8.32 -12.72
C PRO A 354 27.91 -9.05 -11.90
N GLU A 355 27.83 -10.36 -11.84
CA GLU A 355 28.88 -11.18 -11.23
C GLU A 355 30.14 -11.18 -12.10
N ARG A 356 31.28 -11.03 -11.45
CA ARG A 356 32.58 -11.18 -12.10
C ARG A 356 33.16 -12.55 -11.74
N VAL A 357 33.22 -13.42 -12.71
CA VAL A 357 33.77 -14.76 -12.53
C VAL A 357 35.10 -14.91 -13.33
N LYS A 358 36.05 -15.58 -12.73
CA LYS A 358 37.25 -16.01 -13.47
C LYS A 358 36.88 -17.27 -14.22
N PRO A 359 37.07 -17.32 -15.56
CA PRO A 359 36.81 -18.54 -16.32
C PRO A 359 37.77 -19.63 -15.88
N LEU A 360 37.35 -20.87 -16.03
CA LEU A 360 38.25 -22.02 -15.87
C LEU A 360 39.29 -22.02 -16.99
N LYS A 361 40.53 -22.49 -16.66
CA LYS A 361 41.60 -22.66 -17.64
C LYS A 361 41.24 -23.75 -18.63
#